data_2ac7c2c3a8b08bf98c4e7ebc72730458
#
_entry.id   2ac7c2c3a8b08bf98c4e7ebc72730458
#
_cell.length_a   1.000
_cell.length_b   1.000
_cell.length_c   1.000
_cell.angle_alpha   90.00
_cell.angle_beta   90.00
_cell.angle_gamma   90.00
#
_symmetry.space_group_name_H-M   'P 1'
#
loop_
_entity.id
_entity.type
_entity.pdbx_description
1 polymer ?
#
loop_
_entity_poly.entity_id
_entity_poly.type
_entity_poly.pdbx_seq_one_letter_code
_entity_poly.pdbx_strand_id
1 'polypeptide(L)'
;MTVFLGLFAQDICHIIYLISDEPYREIVFEGVDSPCVSYFYDNTIMCYSFSKSLSLPGERIGYVAVNPACEDAETMINMCGQISRGIGHNCPPSIIQLAVAQVLDKTADLSVYETNMNILYKELLDLGFTCVKPGGTFYIFPKALEEDAKVFSQKALKYDLVLVPGDSFGAPGYFRMAYCVDTEKVERSLEALRKFVKTEYATI
;
A
#
# COMPACT_ATOMS: atom_id res chain seq x y z
N MET A 1 -1.02 12.83 -1.67
CA MET A 1 -2.36 12.59 -1.10
C MET A 1 -2.97 13.84 -0.46
N THR A 2 -2.21 14.82 -0.05
CA THR A 2 -2.67 16.05 0.65
C THR A 2 -3.42 17.06 -0.24
N VAL A 3 -3.39 16.94 -1.55
CA VAL A 3 -3.98 17.94 -2.48
C VAL A 3 -5.47 17.72 -2.73
N PHE A 4 -6.02 16.54 -2.46
CA PHE A 4 -7.42 16.23 -2.75
C PHE A 4 -8.43 16.69 -1.67
N LEU A 5 -8.01 16.86 -0.43
CA LEU A 5 -8.89 17.26 0.68
C LEU A 5 -9.30 18.74 0.65
N GLY A 6 -8.48 19.61 0.06
CA GLY A 6 -8.77 21.06 0.02
C GLY A 6 -9.85 21.49 -0.97
N LEU A 7 -10.18 20.66 -1.96
CA LEU A 7 -11.12 21.01 -3.04
C LEU A 7 -12.60 20.62 -2.75
N PHE A 8 -12.84 19.76 -1.78
CA PHE A 8 -14.20 19.25 -1.50
C PHE A 8 -14.92 19.94 -0.32
N ALA A 9 -14.24 20.77 0.45
CA ALA A 9 -14.78 21.29 1.72
C ALA A 9 -15.62 22.58 1.58
N GLN A 10 -15.70 23.24 0.44
CA GLN A 10 -16.25 24.59 0.38
C GLN A 10 -17.67 24.75 -0.21
N ASP A 11 -18.24 23.77 -0.91
CA ASP A 11 -19.51 24.00 -1.63
C ASP A 11 -20.56 22.87 -1.59
N ILE A 12 -20.47 21.88 -0.68
CA ILE A 12 -21.44 20.78 -0.69
C ILE A 12 -22.28 20.82 0.59
N CYS A 13 -23.54 21.18 0.49
CA CYS A 13 -24.61 21.08 1.52
C CYS A 13 -24.96 19.60 1.86
N HIS A 14 -24.03 18.65 1.70
CA HIS A 14 -24.26 17.25 2.01
C HIS A 14 -23.18 16.76 2.97
N ILE A 15 -23.58 15.95 3.95
CA ILE A 15 -22.65 15.23 4.82
C ILE A 15 -21.91 14.22 3.97
N ILE A 16 -20.62 14.39 3.82
CA ILE A 16 -19.75 13.43 3.14
C ILE A 16 -18.95 12.69 4.20
N TYR A 17 -19.05 11.37 4.22
CA TYR A 17 -18.19 10.53 5.05
C TYR A 17 -16.95 10.14 4.27
N LEU A 18 -15.79 10.31 4.90
CA LEU A 18 -14.51 9.89 4.36
C LEU A 18 -14.11 8.54 4.97
N ILE A 19 -14.04 7.50 4.14
CA ILE A 19 -13.52 6.19 4.55
C ILE A 19 -12.06 6.14 4.14
N SER A 20 -11.16 6.05 5.13
CA SER A 20 -9.71 5.96 4.93
C SER A 20 -9.23 4.54 5.22
N ASP A 21 -8.63 3.88 4.21
CA ASP A 21 -7.99 2.57 4.38
C ASP A 21 -6.49 2.77 4.63
N GLU A 22 -6.06 2.57 5.88
CA GLU A 22 -4.72 2.94 6.37
C GLU A 22 -3.84 1.75 6.82
N PRO A 23 -3.82 0.60 6.14
CA PRO A 23 -3.03 -0.56 6.59
C PRO A 23 -1.51 -0.37 6.44
N TYR A 24 -1.07 0.69 5.76
CA TYR A 24 0.34 1.02 5.50
C TYR A 24 0.84 2.23 6.28
N ARG A 25 0.04 2.82 7.16
CA ARG A 25 0.34 4.09 7.82
C ARG A 25 1.70 4.11 8.53
N GLU A 26 2.06 3.03 9.20
CA GLU A 26 3.34 2.91 9.92
C GLU A 26 4.51 2.51 9.01
N ILE A 27 4.26 2.09 7.77
CA ILE A 27 5.31 1.68 6.83
C ILE A 27 5.75 2.90 6.05
N VAL A 28 6.52 3.76 6.70
CA VAL A 28 7.10 4.99 6.15
C VAL A 28 8.60 4.98 6.34
N PHE A 29 9.32 5.62 5.42
CA PHE A 29 10.78 5.72 5.43
C PHE A 29 11.23 7.04 6.07
N GLU A 30 12.52 7.14 6.35
CA GLU A 30 13.10 8.29 7.04
C GLU A 30 12.68 9.64 6.40
N GLY A 31 12.24 10.57 7.22
CA GLY A 31 11.81 11.91 6.80
C GLY A 31 10.40 12.00 6.20
N VAL A 32 9.65 10.89 6.21
CA VAL A 32 8.26 10.87 5.73
C VAL A 32 7.28 10.77 6.89
N ASP A 33 6.27 11.63 6.91
CA ASP A 33 5.17 11.60 7.86
C ASP A 33 3.89 11.10 7.18
N SER A 34 3.12 10.28 7.88
CA SER A 34 1.83 9.74 7.43
C SER A 34 0.76 9.97 8.50
N PRO A 35 0.26 11.20 8.64
CA PRO A 35 -0.73 11.53 9.65
C PRO A 35 -2.06 10.83 9.35
N CYS A 36 -2.78 10.46 10.42
CA CYS A 36 -4.13 9.93 10.32
C CYS A 36 -5.09 10.97 9.73
N VAL A 37 -5.91 10.56 8.77
CA VAL A 37 -6.83 11.45 8.07
C VAL A 37 -7.89 12.06 9.01
N SER A 38 -8.24 11.36 10.09
CA SER A 38 -9.17 11.85 11.12
C SER A 38 -8.72 13.13 11.84
N TYR A 39 -7.46 13.52 11.76
CA TYR A 39 -6.99 14.81 12.27
C TYR A 39 -7.41 16.01 11.41
N PHE A 40 -7.82 15.76 10.17
CA PHE A 40 -8.13 16.81 9.19
C PHE A 40 -9.60 16.92 8.86
N TYR A 41 -10.41 15.91 9.20
CA TYR A 41 -11.82 15.89 8.87
C TYR A 41 -12.62 15.04 9.87
N ASP A 42 -13.66 15.64 10.45
CA ASP A 42 -14.45 15.02 11.51
C ASP A 42 -15.25 13.80 11.03
N ASN A 43 -15.91 13.88 9.88
CA ASN A 43 -16.71 12.77 9.35
C ASN A 43 -15.83 11.68 8.71
N THR A 44 -14.89 11.15 9.49
CA THR A 44 -13.91 10.14 9.04
C THR A 44 -14.13 8.79 9.71
N ILE A 45 -14.11 7.75 8.89
CA ILE A 45 -14.09 6.34 9.29
C ILE A 45 -12.75 5.77 8.83
N MET A 46 -11.92 5.34 9.77
CA MET A 46 -10.63 4.72 9.48
C MET A 46 -10.74 3.20 9.51
N CYS A 47 -10.27 2.55 8.46
CA CYS A 47 -10.10 1.11 8.38
C CYS A 47 -8.61 0.79 8.54
N TYR A 48 -8.27 -0.08 9.48
CA TYR A 48 -6.89 -0.47 9.75
C TYR A 48 -6.73 -1.98 9.80
N SER A 49 -5.56 -2.46 9.38
CA SER A 49 -5.21 -3.88 9.42
C SER A 49 -3.76 -4.09 9.86
N PHE A 50 -3.54 -5.01 10.77
CA PHE A 50 -2.21 -5.44 11.21
C PHE A 50 -1.51 -6.39 10.21
N SER A 51 -2.16 -6.68 9.09
CA SER A 51 -1.61 -7.53 8.02
C SER A 51 -0.27 -7.05 7.50
N LYS A 52 0.00 -5.73 7.54
CA LYS A 52 1.19 -5.09 6.97
C LYS A 52 2.19 -4.68 8.04
N SER A 53 1.77 -3.87 9.00
CA SER A 53 2.64 -3.35 10.07
C SER A 53 3.28 -4.44 10.93
N LEU A 54 2.53 -5.48 11.26
CA LEU A 54 3.01 -6.62 12.05
C LEU A 54 3.28 -7.89 11.22
N SER A 55 3.17 -7.85 9.90
CA SER A 55 3.33 -9.01 9.02
C SER A 55 2.41 -10.20 9.37
N LEU A 56 1.16 -9.93 9.76
CA LEU A 56 0.17 -10.91 10.19
C LEU A 56 -1.02 -11.04 9.21
N PRO A 57 -0.81 -11.20 7.89
CA PRO A 57 -1.91 -11.22 6.94
C PRO A 57 -2.84 -12.45 7.12
N GLY A 58 -2.31 -13.56 7.61
CA GLY A 58 -3.05 -14.80 7.84
C GLY A 58 -4.01 -14.73 9.02
N GLU A 59 -3.73 -13.90 10.01
CA GLU A 59 -4.49 -13.83 11.26
C GLU A 59 -5.80 -13.06 11.14
N ARG A 60 -6.01 -12.37 10.03
CA ARG A 60 -7.24 -11.65 9.69
C ARG A 60 -7.69 -10.67 10.78
N ILE A 61 -6.75 -9.88 11.33
CA ILE A 61 -7.00 -8.92 12.40
C ILE A 61 -6.81 -7.48 11.94
N GLY A 62 -7.77 -6.65 12.31
CA GLY A 62 -7.80 -5.20 12.05
C GLY A 62 -8.93 -4.56 12.84
N TYR A 63 -9.18 -3.31 12.62
CA TYR A 63 -10.27 -2.58 13.27
C TYR A 63 -10.81 -1.47 12.37
N VAL A 64 -12.03 -1.06 12.67
CA VAL A 64 -12.63 0.17 12.15
C VAL A 64 -12.74 1.16 13.31
N ALA A 65 -12.27 2.38 13.09
CA ALA A 65 -12.40 3.47 14.04
C ALA A 65 -13.20 4.62 13.41
N VAL A 66 -14.25 5.05 14.08
CA VAL A 66 -15.01 6.23 13.69
C VAL A 66 -14.51 7.41 14.53
N ASN A 67 -14.22 8.55 13.88
CA ASN A 67 -13.84 9.76 14.61
C ASN A 67 -14.96 10.12 15.61
N PRO A 68 -14.65 10.36 16.91
CA PRO A 68 -15.65 10.73 17.90
C PRO A 68 -16.42 12.01 17.58
N ALA A 69 -15.84 12.92 16.78
CA ALA A 69 -16.47 14.15 16.32
C ALA A 69 -17.35 13.92 15.07
N CYS A 70 -17.35 12.71 14.51
CA CYS A 70 -18.18 12.37 13.35
C CYS A 70 -19.65 12.46 13.70
N GLU A 71 -20.43 13.05 12.81
CA GLU A 71 -21.89 13.02 12.90
C GLU A 71 -22.37 11.58 12.88
N ASP A 72 -23.30 11.22 13.73
CA ASP A 72 -23.79 9.83 13.91
C ASP A 72 -22.72 8.78 14.29
N ALA A 73 -21.60 9.16 14.94
CA ALA A 73 -20.51 8.24 15.30
C ALA A 73 -20.99 6.97 15.99
N GLU A 74 -21.87 7.09 16.99
CA GLU A 74 -22.42 5.96 17.75
C GLU A 74 -23.24 5.02 16.84
N THR A 75 -24.06 5.57 15.98
CA THR A 75 -24.86 4.81 15.00
C THR A 75 -23.94 4.06 14.05
N MET A 76 -22.91 4.71 13.52
CA MET A 76 -21.91 4.11 12.63
C MET A 76 -21.18 2.93 13.29
N ILE A 77 -20.71 3.09 14.52
CA ILE A 77 -20.03 2.02 15.27
C ILE A 77 -20.97 0.81 15.46
N ASN A 78 -22.20 1.08 15.88
CA ASN A 78 -23.20 0.03 16.07
C ASN A 78 -23.52 -0.70 14.77
N MET A 79 -23.68 0.01 13.66
CA MET A 79 -23.92 -0.58 12.34
C MET A 79 -22.76 -1.43 11.86
N CYS A 80 -21.50 -0.98 12.01
CA CYS A 80 -20.32 -1.76 11.67
C CYS A 80 -20.32 -3.11 12.43
N GLY A 81 -20.63 -3.09 13.72
CA GLY A 81 -20.74 -4.32 14.54
C GLY A 81 -21.86 -5.25 14.07
N GLN A 82 -23.03 -4.72 13.73
CA GLN A 82 -24.17 -5.51 13.23
C GLN A 82 -23.86 -6.15 11.86
N ILE A 83 -23.33 -5.35 10.94
CA ILE A 83 -22.97 -5.80 9.59
C ILE A 83 -21.90 -6.89 9.67
N SER A 84 -20.84 -6.69 10.47
CA SER A 84 -19.77 -7.67 10.68
C SER A 84 -20.32 -9.03 11.09
N ARG A 85 -21.26 -9.06 12.03
CA ARG A 85 -21.96 -10.30 12.43
C ARG A 85 -22.81 -10.87 11.30
N GLY A 86 -23.58 -10.01 10.63
CA GLY A 86 -24.50 -10.40 9.54
C GLY A 86 -23.80 -11.06 8.36
N ILE A 87 -22.59 -10.62 8.02
CA ILE A 87 -21.78 -11.22 6.94
C ILE A 87 -20.93 -12.41 7.39
N GLY A 88 -21.06 -12.86 8.65
CA GLY A 88 -20.33 -14.00 9.19
C GLY A 88 -18.89 -13.71 9.60
N HIS A 89 -18.46 -12.46 9.65
CA HIS A 89 -17.12 -12.03 10.07
C HIS A 89 -17.18 -11.43 11.48
N ASN A 90 -17.46 -12.27 12.46
CA ASN A 90 -17.81 -11.81 13.81
C ASN A 90 -16.64 -11.10 14.53
N CYS A 91 -15.53 -11.80 14.75
CA CYS A 91 -14.31 -11.24 15.34
C CYS A 91 -13.10 -12.15 15.09
N PRO A 92 -11.87 -11.62 15.17
CA PRO A 92 -10.65 -12.43 15.17
C PRO A 92 -10.56 -13.32 16.41
N PRO A 93 -9.75 -14.40 16.41
CA PRO A 93 -9.51 -15.23 17.59
C PRO A 93 -9.00 -14.40 18.76
N SER A 94 -9.51 -14.65 19.98
CA SER A 94 -9.18 -13.88 21.18
C SER A 94 -7.69 -13.92 21.53
N ILE A 95 -7.02 -15.05 21.30
CA ILE A 95 -5.57 -15.17 21.53
C ILE A 95 -4.77 -14.19 20.66
N ILE A 96 -5.18 -14.00 19.41
CA ILE A 96 -4.52 -13.05 18.49
C ILE A 96 -4.81 -11.62 18.92
N GLN A 97 -6.02 -11.31 19.36
CA GLN A 97 -6.34 -9.98 19.88
C GLN A 97 -5.48 -9.65 21.12
N LEU A 98 -5.31 -10.59 22.05
CA LEU A 98 -4.46 -10.41 23.23
C LEU A 98 -2.97 -10.27 22.86
N ALA A 99 -2.49 -11.03 21.89
CA ALA A 99 -1.11 -10.93 21.42
C ALA A 99 -0.85 -9.58 20.76
N VAL A 100 -1.71 -9.13 19.85
CA VAL A 100 -1.58 -7.83 19.16
C VAL A 100 -1.65 -6.67 20.15
N ALA A 101 -2.49 -6.77 21.18
CA ALA A 101 -2.59 -5.73 22.22
C ALA A 101 -1.26 -5.46 22.97
N GLN A 102 -0.31 -6.41 22.96
CA GLN A 102 1.00 -6.25 23.60
C GLN A 102 2.04 -5.56 22.69
N VAL A 103 1.72 -5.38 21.39
CA VAL A 103 2.67 -4.92 20.36
C VAL A 103 2.09 -3.82 19.46
N LEU A 104 1.10 -3.09 19.96
CA LEU A 104 0.43 -2.03 19.19
C LEU A 104 1.36 -0.91 18.73
N ASP A 105 2.47 -0.70 19.48
CA ASP A 105 3.50 0.30 19.23
C ASP A 105 4.67 -0.25 18.38
N LYS A 106 4.59 -1.48 17.90
CA LYS A 106 5.64 -2.15 17.15
C LYS A 106 5.29 -2.27 15.67
N THR A 107 6.34 -2.42 14.87
CA THR A 107 6.26 -2.78 13.45
C THR A 107 7.23 -3.91 13.14
N ALA A 108 7.08 -4.54 11.97
CA ALA A 108 8.18 -5.34 11.39
C ALA A 108 9.41 -4.45 11.17
N ASP A 109 10.57 -5.06 10.95
CA ASP A 109 11.78 -4.31 10.62
C ASP A 109 11.66 -3.66 9.23
N LEU A 110 11.47 -2.34 9.24
CA LEU A 110 11.28 -1.55 8.03
C LEU A 110 12.60 -1.23 7.30
N SER A 111 13.76 -1.41 7.96
CA SER A 111 15.08 -1.13 7.37
C SER A 111 15.36 -2.01 6.15
N VAL A 112 14.88 -3.25 6.18
CA VAL A 112 14.97 -4.18 5.04
C VAL A 112 14.17 -3.64 3.85
N TYR A 113 12.96 -3.12 4.09
CA TYR A 113 12.14 -2.56 3.02
C TYR A 113 12.75 -1.30 2.42
N GLU A 114 13.28 -0.42 3.25
CA GLU A 114 13.94 0.81 2.79
C GLU A 114 15.21 0.50 1.98
N THR A 115 16.00 -0.47 2.44
CA THR A 115 17.18 -0.96 1.71
C THR A 115 16.79 -1.51 0.34
N ASN A 116 15.82 -2.41 0.30
CA ASN A 116 15.32 -3.02 -0.93
C ASN A 116 14.74 -1.98 -1.91
N MET A 117 13.98 -1.02 -1.38
CA MET A 117 13.45 0.10 -2.16
C MET A 117 14.57 0.92 -2.81
N ASN A 118 15.59 1.29 -2.05
CA ASN A 118 16.70 2.10 -2.55
C ASN A 118 17.49 1.35 -3.64
N ILE A 119 17.72 0.05 -3.47
CA ILE A 119 18.38 -0.81 -4.46
C ILE A 119 17.58 -0.83 -5.77
N LEU A 120 16.28 -1.16 -5.68
CA LEU A 120 15.39 -1.23 -6.86
C LEU A 120 15.21 0.12 -7.53
N TYR A 121 14.99 1.19 -6.76
CA TYR A 121 14.78 2.52 -7.30
C TYR A 121 15.99 3.00 -8.12
N LYS A 122 17.21 2.82 -7.56
CA LYS A 122 18.44 3.17 -8.27
C LYS A 122 18.56 2.39 -9.58
N GLU A 123 18.39 1.06 -9.53
CA GLU A 123 18.51 0.21 -10.71
C GLU A 123 17.50 0.57 -11.80
N LEU A 124 16.26 0.85 -11.41
CA LEU A 124 15.22 1.25 -12.36
C LEU A 124 15.59 2.56 -13.08
N LEU A 125 16.13 3.55 -12.36
CA LEU A 125 16.60 4.80 -12.99
C LEU A 125 17.78 4.55 -13.91
N ASP A 126 18.74 3.73 -13.49
CA ASP A 126 19.94 3.38 -14.29
C ASP A 126 19.56 2.64 -15.59
N LEU A 127 18.44 1.89 -15.58
CA LEU A 127 17.87 1.21 -16.74
C LEU A 127 16.92 2.07 -17.58
N GLY A 128 16.77 3.35 -17.26
CA GLY A 128 15.97 4.31 -18.01
C GLY A 128 14.47 4.35 -17.68
N PHE A 129 14.03 3.66 -16.60
CA PHE A 129 12.64 3.76 -16.17
C PHE A 129 12.33 5.10 -15.52
N THR A 130 11.12 5.59 -15.70
CA THR A 130 10.59 6.72 -14.95
C THR A 130 9.83 6.20 -13.73
N CYS A 131 10.23 6.62 -12.54
CA CYS A 131 9.64 6.16 -11.29
C CYS A 131 9.66 7.27 -10.23
N VAL A 132 8.57 7.40 -9.47
CA VAL A 132 8.57 8.20 -8.25
C VAL A 132 9.21 7.38 -7.13
N LYS A 133 10.14 7.99 -6.37
CA LYS A 133 10.73 7.33 -5.20
C LYS A 133 9.66 7.11 -4.13
N PRO A 134 9.40 5.86 -3.70
CA PRO A 134 8.46 5.61 -2.62
C PRO A 134 8.93 6.21 -1.29
N GLY A 135 8.04 6.90 -0.58
CA GLY A 135 8.27 7.37 0.78
C GLY A 135 7.82 6.36 1.85
N GLY A 136 7.32 5.21 1.45
CA GLY A 136 6.81 4.18 2.35
C GLY A 136 6.19 3.02 1.59
N THR A 137 5.43 2.18 2.27
CA THR A 137 4.86 0.92 1.77
C THR A 137 5.94 -0.12 1.44
N PHE A 138 5.63 -1.09 0.61
CA PHE A 138 6.60 -2.05 0.07
C PHE A 138 6.36 -2.30 -1.42
N TYR A 139 5.84 -1.28 -2.12
CA TYR A 139 5.62 -1.30 -3.56
C TYR A 139 6.33 -0.14 -4.23
N ILE A 140 6.90 -0.40 -5.41
CA ILE A 140 7.39 0.59 -6.34
C ILE A 140 6.59 0.50 -7.64
N PHE A 141 6.34 1.64 -8.28
CA PHE A 141 5.39 1.75 -9.38
C PHE A 141 5.97 2.51 -10.58
N PRO A 142 6.90 1.87 -11.33
CA PRO A 142 7.54 2.50 -12.48
C PRO A 142 6.62 2.53 -13.71
N LYS A 143 6.91 3.46 -14.62
CA LYS A 143 6.36 3.46 -15.97
C LYS A 143 7.04 2.36 -16.80
N ALA A 144 6.26 1.57 -17.53
CA ALA A 144 6.79 0.55 -18.44
C ALA A 144 7.56 1.20 -19.61
N LEU A 145 8.51 0.47 -20.18
CA LEU A 145 9.30 0.92 -21.35
C LEU A 145 8.53 0.80 -22.67
N GLU A 146 7.32 0.28 -22.62
CA GLU A 146 6.37 0.28 -23.75
C GLU A 146 4.98 0.73 -23.27
N GLU A 147 4.12 1.11 -24.21
CA GLU A 147 2.83 1.71 -23.90
C GLU A 147 1.89 0.75 -23.18
N ASP A 148 1.88 -0.54 -23.57
CA ASP A 148 1.04 -1.57 -22.96
C ASP A 148 1.80 -2.31 -21.84
N ALA A 149 1.49 -1.96 -20.58
CA ALA A 149 2.09 -2.60 -19.41
C ALA A 149 1.73 -4.09 -19.25
N LYS A 150 0.65 -4.58 -19.86
CA LYS A 150 0.31 -6.00 -19.85
C LYS A 150 1.26 -6.78 -20.76
N VAL A 151 1.52 -6.27 -21.96
CA VAL A 151 2.50 -6.84 -22.89
C VAL A 151 3.88 -6.81 -22.28
N PHE A 152 4.27 -5.66 -21.67
CA PHE A 152 5.52 -5.53 -20.93
C PHE A 152 5.67 -6.62 -19.85
N SER A 153 4.65 -6.76 -19.00
CA SER A 153 4.67 -7.75 -17.91
C SER A 153 4.70 -9.20 -18.44
N GLN A 154 4.03 -9.51 -19.54
CA GLN A 154 4.08 -10.83 -20.17
C GLN A 154 5.47 -11.14 -20.74
N LYS A 155 6.15 -10.17 -21.33
CA LYS A 155 7.55 -10.35 -21.78
C LYS A 155 8.48 -10.60 -20.60
N ALA A 156 8.29 -9.87 -19.49
CA ALA A 156 9.09 -10.01 -18.28
C ALA A 156 9.03 -11.42 -17.68
N LEU A 157 7.89 -12.12 -17.80
CA LEU A 157 7.75 -13.51 -17.33
C LEU A 157 8.77 -14.47 -17.94
N LYS A 158 9.25 -14.22 -19.16
CA LYS A 158 10.30 -15.03 -19.82
C LYS A 158 11.66 -14.93 -19.11
N TYR A 159 11.79 -13.95 -18.22
CA TYR A 159 12.99 -13.66 -17.44
C TYR A 159 12.77 -13.90 -15.94
N ASP A 160 11.75 -14.69 -15.59
CA ASP A 160 11.36 -14.99 -14.20
C ASP A 160 10.97 -13.74 -13.38
N LEU A 161 10.55 -12.65 -14.06
CA LEU A 161 10.08 -11.43 -13.42
C LEU A 161 8.55 -11.39 -13.42
N VAL A 162 7.96 -11.44 -12.22
CA VAL A 162 6.51 -11.31 -12.05
C VAL A 162 6.17 -9.85 -11.72
N LEU A 163 5.70 -9.12 -12.74
CA LEU A 163 5.32 -7.72 -12.66
C LEU A 163 3.80 -7.60 -12.75
N VAL A 164 3.20 -6.71 -11.97
CA VAL A 164 1.75 -6.52 -11.98
C VAL A 164 1.39 -5.29 -12.79
N PRO A 165 0.67 -5.41 -13.92
CA PRO A 165 0.25 -4.26 -14.72
C PRO A 165 -0.58 -3.26 -13.91
N GLY A 166 -0.39 -1.97 -14.16
CA GLY A 166 -1.03 -0.87 -13.45
C GLY A 166 -2.50 -0.65 -13.79
N ASP A 167 -3.01 -1.31 -14.83
CA ASP A 167 -4.39 -1.15 -15.31
C ASP A 167 -5.44 -1.34 -14.20
N SER A 168 -5.29 -2.38 -13.37
CA SER A 168 -6.19 -2.66 -12.25
C SER A 168 -6.11 -1.62 -11.11
N PHE A 169 -5.10 -0.75 -11.15
CA PHE A 169 -4.89 0.36 -10.20
C PHE A 169 -5.20 1.72 -10.82
N GLY A 170 -5.83 1.77 -12.00
CA GLY A 170 -6.16 3.01 -12.69
C GLY A 170 -4.93 3.72 -13.31
N ALA A 171 -3.80 3.03 -13.48
CA ALA A 171 -2.56 3.57 -14.02
C ALA A 171 -2.05 2.74 -15.21
N PRO A 172 -2.73 2.78 -16.38
CA PRO A 172 -2.26 2.09 -17.58
C PRO A 172 -0.87 2.61 -17.98
N GLY A 173 -0.06 1.73 -18.56
CA GLY A 173 1.33 2.05 -18.92
C GLY A 173 2.33 2.01 -17.77
N TYR A 174 1.88 1.69 -16.55
CA TYR A 174 2.71 1.48 -15.37
C TYR A 174 2.65 0.02 -14.90
N PHE A 175 3.61 -0.38 -14.07
CA PHE A 175 3.59 -1.70 -13.42
C PHE A 175 4.03 -1.61 -11.96
N ARG A 176 3.58 -2.56 -11.16
CA ARG A 176 3.90 -2.64 -9.74
C ARG A 176 4.90 -3.76 -9.48
N MET A 177 5.92 -3.47 -8.69
CA MET A 177 6.83 -4.44 -8.08
C MET A 177 6.69 -4.38 -6.56
N ALA A 178 6.75 -5.54 -5.90
CA ALA A 178 6.83 -5.64 -4.44
C ALA A 178 8.28 -5.89 -4.04
N TYR A 179 8.73 -5.22 -2.96
CA TYR A 179 10.08 -5.43 -2.42
C TYR A 179 10.09 -5.93 -0.96
N CYS A 180 8.95 -6.47 -0.49
CA CYS A 180 8.81 -7.10 0.83
C CYS A 180 9.35 -8.56 0.82
N VAL A 181 10.56 -8.73 0.37
CA VAL A 181 11.27 -10.01 0.28
C VAL A 181 12.69 -9.84 0.82
N ASP A 182 13.42 -10.97 0.97
CA ASP A 182 14.82 -10.90 1.38
C ASP A 182 15.65 -10.10 0.37
N THR A 183 16.60 -9.31 0.86
CA THR A 183 17.46 -8.45 0.03
C THR A 183 18.20 -9.24 -1.06
N GLU A 184 18.67 -10.45 -0.75
CA GLU A 184 19.30 -11.35 -1.74
C GLU A 184 18.38 -11.66 -2.93
N LYS A 185 17.05 -11.79 -2.70
CA LYS A 185 16.08 -12.00 -3.78
C LYS A 185 15.93 -10.75 -4.64
N VAL A 186 15.97 -9.58 -4.02
CA VAL A 186 15.97 -8.31 -4.76
C VAL A 186 17.21 -8.23 -5.64
N GLU A 187 18.39 -8.45 -5.10
CA GLU A 187 19.68 -8.41 -5.83
C GLU A 187 19.69 -9.37 -7.03
N ARG A 188 19.23 -10.61 -6.84
CA ARG A 188 19.09 -11.57 -7.95
C ARG A 188 18.10 -11.09 -9.03
N SER A 189 17.02 -10.43 -8.63
CA SER A 189 16.04 -9.89 -9.58
C SER A 189 16.61 -8.79 -10.47
N LEU A 190 17.64 -8.06 -10.01
CA LEU A 190 18.30 -7.00 -10.81
C LEU A 190 18.99 -7.58 -12.04
N GLU A 191 19.64 -8.74 -11.91
CA GLU A 191 20.28 -9.39 -13.07
C GLU A 191 19.24 -9.78 -14.13
N ALA A 192 18.11 -10.34 -13.69
CA ALA A 192 17.01 -10.66 -14.58
C ALA A 192 16.42 -9.42 -15.25
N LEU A 193 16.27 -8.32 -14.49
CA LEU A 193 15.76 -7.04 -14.98
C LEU A 193 16.71 -6.42 -16.04
N ARG A 194 18.01 -6.41 -15.78
CA ARG A 194 19.03 -5.96 -16.76
C ARG A 194 18.99 -6.78 -18.05
N LYS A 195 18.90 -8.10 -17.91
CA LYS A 195 18.82 -9.01 -19.06
C LYS A 195 17.54 -8.75 -19.86
N PHE A 196 16.40 -8.60 -19.18
CA PHE A 196 15.12 -8.28 -19.80
C PHE A 196 15.17 -6.98 -20.59
N VAL A 197 15.59 -5.89 -19.96
CA VAL A 197 15.69 -4.57 -20.60
C VAL A 197 16.65 -4.60 -21.78
N LYS A 198 17.84 -5.20 -21.60
CA LYS A 198 18.84 -5.29 -22.66
C LYS A 198 18.35 -6.09 -23.87
N THR A 199 17.59 -7.16 -23.65
CA THR A 199 17.16 -8.05 -24.74
C THR A 199 15.94 -7.52 -25.48
N GLU A 200 14.97 -6.97 -24.75
CA GLU A 200 13.68 -6.57 -25.33
C GLU A 200 13.65 -5.08 -25.75
N TYR A 201 14.54 -4.22 -25.17
CA TYR A 201 14.48 -2.75 -25.32
C TYR A 201 15.83 -2.10 -25.67
N ALA A 202 16.92 -2.84 -25.96
CA ALA A 202 18.25 -2.28 -26.24
C ALA A 202 18.36 -1.46 -27.54
N THR A 203 17.26 -1.16 -28.18
CA THR A 203 17.23 -0.38 -29.43
C THR A 203 16.48 0.98 -29.25
N ILE A 204 16.21 1.36 -28.01
CA ILE A 204 15.52 2.63 -27.72
C ILE A 204 16.51 3.67 -27.23
#